data_2b1c73d630c86a138628f0bc9c00e91e
#
_entry.id   2b1c73d630c86a138628f0bc9c00e91e
#
_cell.length_a   1.000
_cell.length_b   1.000
_cell.length_c   1.000
_cell.angle_alpha   90.00
_cell.angle_beta   90.00
_cell.angle_gamma   90.00
#
_symmetry.space_group_name_H-M   'P 1'
#
loop_
_entity.id
_entity.type
_entity.pdbx_description
1 polymer ?
#
loop_
_entity_poly.entity_id
_entity_poly.type
_entity_poly.pdbx_seq_one_letter_code
_entity_poly.pdbx_strand_id
1 'polypeptide(L)'
;MNYLAAMLIASISGIRGTVGGQAGEGLSPSDVVQFASGYGAWILQKHHAPDRKPIVVVGRDARISGPWVRDIVCGTLNAQGIDVVDLGLSTTPTVELAVPGLNADGGLILTASHNPKQWNALKLLNDRGEFLSKDAGERVLALAKSTLTFADVDDTGTTTHDDSWLQKHVDHVLDLELVDPDAIRSAGLKVAVDAVNSSGGLAVPLLLKALNVEVVPVHCDPTGHFAHNPEPLPKHLVDLTDAVTAESCDLGISVDPDVDRLCFVSEDGSFFGEEYTLVAVADHVLAHTPGPTVSNLSSTRALREVSARHGCTYTAAAVGEVNVVAQMREVGAILGGEGNGGVIYPTSHAGRDALVGIGLFLTLLVSKGMTCSALRATYPDFSMVKDKMDLPPVDVDKALGVLQAEVKDAEVNDVDGVKFDLEHGWVHLRKSNTEPIIRIYAEGPSPEEAQALVDRFKGDLERHLASLEGPQA
;
A
#
# COMPACT_ATOMS: atom_id res chain seq x y z
N MET A 1 17.46 -14.56 21.74
CA MET A 1 16.91 -13.30 21.22
C MET A 1 17.67 -13.00 19.93
N ASN A 2 17.04 -13.22 18.78
CA ASN A 2 17.62 -12.75 17.52
C ASN A 2 17.51 -11.22 17.51
N TYR A 3 18.61 -10.53 17.74
CA TYR A 3 18.73 -9.11 17.44
C TYR A 3 18.62 -8.98 15.93
N LEU A 4 17.43 -8.61 15.44
CA LEU A 4 17.34 -8.01 14.10
C LEU A 4 18.26 -6.78 14.13
N ALA A 5 19.20 -6.71 13.20
CA ALA A 5 20.08 -5.55 13.07
C ALA A 5 19.22 -4.29 13.00
N ALA A 6 19.60 -3.25 13.74
CA ALA A 6 18.94 -1.95 13.65
C ALA A 6 19.01 -1.48 12.19
N MET A 7 17.89 -1.00 11.65
CA MET A 7 17.79 -0.58 10.25
C MET A 7 16.98 0.69 10.16
N LEU A 8 17.58 1.74 9.62
CA LEU A 8 16.91 3.00 9.24
C LEU A 8 17.01 3.18 7.74
N ILE A 9 15.84 3.30 7.10
CA ILE A 9 15.72 3.55 5.66
C ILE A 9 15.04 4.90 5.48
N ALA A 10 15.82 5.89 5.07
CA ALA A 10 15.32 7.19 4.68
C ALA A 10 15.21 7.24 3.15
N SER A 11 13.99 7.13 2.65
CA SER A 11 13.68 7.10 1.23
C SER A 11 12.62 8.13 0.86
N ILE A 12 12.40 8.32 -0.42
CA ILE A 12 11.36 9.19 -0.96
C ILE A 12 9.94 8.76 -0.56
N SER A 13 9.73 7.46 -0.31
CA SER A 13 8.45 6.89 0.13
C SER A 13 8.24 6.98 1.65
N GLY A 14 9.07 7.74 2.35
CA GLY A 14 9.02 7.92 3.79
C GLY A 14 10.25 7.40 4.52
N ILE A 15 10.31 7.69 5.80
CA ILE A 15 11.38 7.32 6.70
C ILE A 15 10.89 6.17 7.56
N ARG A 16 11.45 4.99 7.41
CA ARG A 16 11.06 3.78 8.16
C ARG A 16 12.26 3.16 8.85
N GLY A 17 12.02 2.54 10.00
CA GLY A 17 13.08 1.83 10.71
C GLY A 17 12.56 0.91 11.78
N THR A 18 13.42 0.01 12.24
CA THR A 18 13.19 -0.73 13.48
C THR A 18 13.26 0.23 14.65
N VAL A 19 12.29 0.14 15.56
CA VAL A 19 12.20 1.03 16.72
C VAL A 19 13.27 0.68 17.74
N GLY A 20 14.06 1.68 18.18
CA GLY A 20 15.15 1.53 19.12
C GLY A 20 16.52 1.48 18.46
N GLY A 21 17.56 1.11 19.25
CA GLY A 21 18.94 1.14 18.79
C GLY A 21 19.62 2.51 18.94
N GLN A 22 20.74 2.69 18.25
CA GLN A 22 21.45 3.98 18.21
C GLN A 22 20.82 4.92 17.17
N ALA A 23 20.90 6.22 17.42
CA ALA A 23 20.46 7.23 16.46
C ALA A 23 21.18 7.04 15.11
N GLY A 24 20.42 7.06 14.01
CA GLY A 24 20.93 6.81 12.67
C GLY A 24 21.00 5.33 12.24
N GLU A 25 20.85 4.37 13.18
CA GLU A 25 20.83 2.93 12.87
C GLU A 25 19.41 2.38 12.84
N GLY A 26 18.53 2.87 13.72
CA GLY A 26 17.10 2.55 13.78
C GLY A 26 16.28 3.82 13.93
N LEU A 27 14.95 3.67 14.01
CA LEU A 27 14.05 4.79 14.25
C LEU A 27 14.06 5.16 15.74
N SER A 28 14.99 6.00 16.15
CA SER A 28 15.10 6.55 17.50
C SER A 28 14.33 7.86 17.65
N PRO A 29 14.09 8.36 18.89
CA PRO A 29 13.49 9.68 19.11
C PRO A 29 14.23 10.82 18.38
N SER A 30 15.57 10.77 18.31
CA SER A 30 16.39 11.78 17.61
C SER A 30 16.11 11.76 16.10
N ASP A 31 15.96 10.56 15.51
CA ASP A 31 15.64 10.44 14.08
C ASP A 31 14.24 10.97 13.78
N VAL A 32 13.26 10.70 14.67
CA VAL A 32 11.90 11.24 14.53
C VAL A 32 11.92 12.76 14.55
N VAL A 33 12.63 13.40 15.51
CA VAL A 33 12.79 14.87 15.56
C VAL A 33 13.43 15.38 14.28
N GLN A 34 14.53 14.74 13.84
CA GLN A 34 15.27 15.18 12.67
C GLN A 34 14.41 15.20 11.41
N PHE A 35 13.70 14.10 11.12
CA PHE A 35 12.91 13.97 9.91
C PHE A 35 11.58 14.74 9.97
N ALA A 36 10.93 14.82 11.14
CA ALA A 36 9.78 15.68 11.34
C ALA A 36 10.13 17.15 11.15
N SER A 37 11.29 17.59 11.65
CA SER A 37 11.80 18.94 11.44
C SER A 37 12.07 19.24 9.96
N GLY A 38 12.66 18.27 9.24
CA GLY A 38 12.91 18.42 7.79
C GLY A 38 11.62 18.56 7.00
N TYR A 39 10.59 17.75 7.34
CA TYR A 39 9.27 17.84 6.73
C TYR A 39 8.58 19.16 7.07
N GLY A 40 8.56 19.58 8.34
CA GLY A 40 7.99 20.86 8.74
C GLY A 40 8.66 22.06 8.03
N ALA A 41 10.00 22.03 7.88
CA ALA A 41 10.71 23.05 7.12
C ALA A 41 10.32 23.07 5.63
N TRP A 42 10.03 21.91 5.04
CA TRP A 42 9.51 21.80 3.68
C TRP A 42 8.09 22.38 3.56
N ILE A 43 7.21 22.10 4.52
CA ILE A 43 5.87 22.69 4.61
C ILE A 43 5.96 24.22 4.70
N LEU A 44 6.78 24.76 5.59
CA LEU A 44 6.99 26.20 5.75
C LEU A 44 7.48 26.89 4.47
N GLN A 45 8.34 26.23 3.68
CA GLN A 45 8.81 26.77 2.40
C GLN A 45 7.71 26.83 1.34
N LYS A 46 6.67 25.98 1.45
CA LYS A 46 5.55 25.91 0.51
C LYS A 46 4.32 26.67 0.96
N HIS A 47 4.23 26.99 2.24
CA HIS A 47 3.08 27.70 2.78
C HIS A 47 3.08 29.16 2.27
N HIS A 48 1.98 29.55 1.64
CA HIS A 48 1.81 30.88 1.03
C HIS A 48 0.62 31.67 1.59
N ALA A 49 -0.06 31.16 2.63
CA ALA A 49 -1.19 31.84 3.25
C ALA A 49 -0.71 32.70 4.45
N PRO A 50 -0.55 34.03 4.28
CA PRO A 50 0.04 34.88 5.33
C PRO A 50 -0.87 35.03 6.56
N ASP A 51 -2.17 34.80 6.39
CA ASP A 51 -3.18 35.08 7.42
C ASP A 51 -3.46 33.86 8.34
N ARG A 52 -2.77 32.73 8.14
CA ARG A 52 -2.89 31.54 8.99
C ARG A 52 -1.56 30.81 9.14
N LYS A 53 -1.40 30.06 10.23
CA LYS A 53 -0.30 29.09 10.36
C LYS A 53 -0.50 27.93 9.40
N PRO A 54 0.59 27.27 8.94
CA PRO A 54 0.47 25.99 8.22
C PRO A 54 -0.20 24.95 9.11
N ILE A 55 -0.96 24.05 8.49
CA ILE A 55 -1.65 22.95 9.17
C ILE A 55 -1.11 21.64 8.62
N VAL A 56 -0.77 20.71 9.51
CA VAL A 56 -0.38 19.33 9.16
C VAL A 56 -1.33 18.35 9.87
N VAL A 57 -1.89 17.44 9.10
CA VAL A 57 -2.71 16.34 9.62
C VAL A 57 -1.79 15.19 10.05
N VAL A 58 -2.02 14.61 11.22
CA VAL A 58 -1.26 13.45 11.71
C VAL A 58 -2.23 12.33 12.07
N GLY A 59 -1.99 11.13 11.54
CA GLY A 59 -2.71 9.92 11.93
C GLY A 59 -1.73 8.76 12.11
N ARG A 60 -2.16 7.69 12.78
CA ARG A 60 -1.31 6.52 13.04
C ARG A 60 -2.08 5.21 13.02
N ASP A 61 -1.38 4.13 12.72
CA ASP A 61 -1.86 2.79 12.99
C ASP A 61 -1.75 2.44 14.50
N ALA A 62 -2.11 1.22 14.87
CA ALA A 62 -2.10 0.80 16.27
C ALA A 62 -0.73 0.32 16.79
N ARG A 63 0.36 0.44 16.03
CA ARG A 63 1.69 0.04 16.48
C ARG A 63 2.00 0.57 17.87
N ILE A 64 2.58 -0.28 18.73
CA ILE A 64 2.89 0.04 20.15
C ILE A 64 3.76 1.30 20.27
N SER A 65 4.63 1.54 19.30
CA SER A 65 5.46 2.75 19.25
C SER A 65 4.71 4.01 18.77
N GLY A 66 3.52 3.87 18.20
CA GLY A 66 2.75 4.97 17.61
C GLY A 66 2.55 6.16 18.55
N PRO A 67 2.13 5.97 19.82
CA PRO A 67 1.87 7.09 20.72
C PRO A 67 3.07 8.01 20.95
N TRP A 68 4.24 7.47 21.29
CA TRP A 68 5.42 8.30 21.54
C TRP A 68 5.99 8.92 20.25
N VAL A 69 5.92 8.21 19.10
CA VAL A 69 6.29 8.79 17.80
C VAL A 69 5.41 9.99 17.47
N ARG A 70 4.09 9.85 17.66
CA ARG A 70 3.12 10.93 17.48
C ARG A 70 3.44 12.14 18.35
N ASP A 71 3.71 11.92 19.65
CA ASP A 71 4.00 13.01 20.59
C ASP A 71 5.25 13.81 20.16
N ILE A 72 6.29 13.12 19.69
CA ILE A 72 7.51 13.79 19.19
C ILE A 72 7.22 14.54 17.88
N VAL A 73 6.50 13.94 16.94
CA VAL A 73 6.15 14.58 15.67
C VAL A 73 5.33 15.84 15.91
N CYS A 74 4.25 15.76 16.69
CA CYS A 74 3.39 16.90 16.98
C CYS A 74 4.15 18.02 17.69
N GLY A 75 4.93 17.69 18.75
CA GLY A 75 5.74 18.68 19.45
C GLY A 75 6.81 19.34 18.57
N THR A 76 7.42 18.58 17.68
CA THR A 76 8.43 19.10 16.73
C THR A 76 7.81 20.07 15.73
N LEU A 77 6.65 19.73 15.14
CA LEU A 77 5.94 20.60 14.22
C LEU A 77 5.42 21.86 14.91
N ASN A 78 4.86 21.72 16.13
CA ASN A 78 4.43 22.88 16.90
C ASN A 78 5.60 23.82 17.21
N ALA A 79 6.77 23.29 17.57
CA ALA A 79 7.98 24.11 17.80
C ALA A 79 8.45 24.84 16.53
N GLN A 80 8.03 24.43 15.34
CA GLN A 80 8.29 25.13 14.08
C GLN A 80 7.19 26.13 13.70
N GLY A 81 6.16 26.34 14.53
CA GLY A 81 5.05 27.25 14.25
C GLY A 81 3.96 26.63 13.37
N ILE A 82 3.89 25.30 13.29
CA ILE A 82 2.91 24.57 12.50
C ILE A 82 1.81 24.03 13.42
N ASP A 83 0.54 24.30 13.07
CA ASP A 83 -0.60 23.70 13.75
C ASP A 83 -0.78 22.25 13.29
N VAL A 84 -1.16 21.38 14.23
CA VAL A 84 -1.35 19.95 13.98
C VAL A 84 -2.81 19.56 14.26
N VAL A 85 -3.42 18.82 13.34
CA VAL A 85 -4.67 18.10 13.58
C VAL A 85 -4.34 16.61 13.72
N ASP A 86 -4.43 16.10 14.96
CA ASP A 86 -4.19 14.70 15.28
C ASP A 86 -5.48 13.90 15.17
N LEU A 87 -5.54 12.96 14.24
CA LEU A 87 -6.67 12.07 14.00
C LEU A 87 -6.66 10.83 14.92
N GLY A 88 -5.63 10.67 15.74
CA GLY A 88 -5.46 9.49 16.59
C GLY A 88 -5.21 8.20 15.82
N LEU A 89 -5.88 7.10 16.23
CA LEU A 89 -5.90 5.86 15.45
C LEU A 89 -6.68 6.08 14.16
N SER A 90 -6.01 5.89 13.05
CA SER A 90 -6.53 6.19 11.73
C SER A 90 -5.97 5.22 10.69
N THR A 91 -6.39 5.36 9.45
CA THR A 91 -5.87 4.60 8.31
C THR A 91 -5.07 5.52 7.40
N THR A 92 -4.18 4.96 6.58
CA THR A 92 -3.47 5.72 5.54
C THR A 92 -4.46 6.52 4.68
N PRO A 93 -5.48 5.90 4.03
CA PRO A 93 -6.42 6.64 3.19
C PRO A 93 -7.28 7.66 3.95
N THR A 94 -7.60 7.42 5.22
CA THR A 94 -8.33 8.43 6.03
C THR A 94 -7.51 9.71 6.21
N VAL A 95 -6.20 9.59 6.45
CA VAL A 95 -5.32 10.76 6.54
C VAL A 95 -5.18 11.46 5.18
N GLU A 96 -5.08 10.70 4.10
CA GLU A 96 -5.03 11.22 2.73
C GLU A 96 -6.27 12.05 2.39
N LEU A 97 -7.47 11.59 2.76
CA LEU A 97 -8.72 12.33 2.60
C LEU A 97 -8.82 13.55 3.54
N ALA A 98 -8.30 13.44 4.76
CA ALA A 98 -8.38 14.51 5.74
C ALA A 98 -7.53 15.74 5.36
N VAL A 99 -6.40 15.55 4.69
CA VAL A 99 -5.52 16.65 4.27
C VAL A 99 -6.27 17.67 3.41
N PRO A 100 -6.82 17.34 2.23
CA PRO A 100 -7.60 18.29 1.45
C PRO A 100 -8.92 18.68 2.14
N GLY A 101 -9.56 17.77 2.88
CA GLY A 101 -10.82 18.04 3.60
C GLY A 101 -10.69 19.10 4.70
N LEU A 102 -9.50 19.28 5.27
CA LEU A 102 -9.16 20.31 6.25
C LEU A 102 -8.44 21.53 5.64
N ASN A 103 -8.21 21.55 4.32
CA ASN A 103 -7.34 22.52 3.64
C ASN A 103 -5.96 22.60 4.32
N ALA A 104 -5.42 21.46 4.74
CA ALA A 104 -4.12 21.37 5.37
C ALA A 104 -2.99 21.46 4.33
N ASP A 105 -1.82 21.90 4.78
CA ASP A 105 -0.64 22.08 3.91
C ASP A 105 0.13 20.76 3.69
N GLY A 106 -0.25 19.71 4.42
CA GLY A 106 0.28 18.36 4.27
C GLY A 106 -0.19 17.41 5.37
N GLY A 107 0.36 16.18 5.35
CA GLY A 107 0.00 15.15 6.32
C GLY A 107 1.15 14.21 6.64
N LEU A 108 1.06 13.55 7.78
CA LEU A 108 1.96 12.50 8.24
C LEU A 108 1.15 11.28 8.69
N ILE A 109 1.56 10.11 8.21
CA ILE A 109 0.99 8.84 8.64
C ILE A 109 2.10 8.06 9.35
N LEU A 110 1.86 7.71 10.61
CA LEU A 110 2.81 7.01 11.47
C LEU A 110 2.49 5.51 11.42
N THR A 111 3.08 4.84 10.44
CA THR A 111 2.86 3.43 10.13
C THR A 111 3.99 2.87 9.29
N ALA A 112 4.35 1.62 9.50
CA ALA A 112 5.23 0.87 8.61
C ALA A 112 4.47 -0.17 7.76
N SER A 113 3.16 0.04 7.52
CA SER A 113 2.29 -0.85 6.74
C SER A 113 2.45 -2.32 7.17
N HIS A 114 2.69 -3.23 6.25
CA HIS A 114 2.85 -4.66 6.48
C HIS A 114 4.18 -5.10 7.14
N ASN A 115 5.09 -4.15 7.48
CA ASN A 115 6.29 -4.52 8.24
C ASN A 115 5.91 -5.02 9.64
N PRO A 116 6.69 -5.96 10.22
CA PRO A 116 6.44 -6.49 11.56
C PRO A 116 6.36 -5.40 12.65
N LYS A 117 5.81 -5.75 13.82
CA LYS A 117 5.46 -4.80 14.90
C LYS A 117 6.63 -3.96 15.45
N GLN A 118 7.86 -4.41 15.28
CA GLN A 118 9.07 -3.69 15.72
C GLN A 118 9.46 -2.54 14.77
N TRP A 119 8.80 -2.40 13.63
CA TRP A 119 8.99 -1.29 12.70
C TRP A 119 8.02 -0.16 12.97
N ASN A 120 8.42 1.07 12.63
CA ASN A 120 7.53 2.20 12.42
C ASN A 120 8.09 3.09 11.31
N ALA A 121 7.29 4.04 10.85
CA ALA A 121 7.72 4.98 9.83
C ALA A 121 6.94 6.31 9.90
N LEU A 122 7.51 7.32 9.25
CA LEU A 122 6.87 8.58 8.91
C LEU A 122 6.61 8.55 7.40
N LYS A 123 5.37 8.34 6.97
CA LYS A 123 4.92 8.50 5.59
C LYS A 123 4.49 9.96 5.40
N LEU A 124 4.97 10.63 4.37
CA LEU A 124 4.85 12.08 4.19
C LEU A 124 3.90 12.39 3.02
N LEU A 125 2.91 13.25 3.27
CA LEU A 125 1.92 13.67 2.28
C LEU A 125 2.10 15.15 1.89
N ASN A 126 1.71 15.48 0.67
CA ASN A 126 1.56 16.85 0.20
C ASN A 126 0.19 17.43 0.58
N ASP A 127 -0.10 18.65 0.15
CA ASP A 127 -1.34 19.39 0.36
C ASP A 127 -2.58 18.77 -0.34
N ARG A 128 -2.39 17.81 -1.23
CA ARG A 128 -3.46 17.04 -1.86
C ARG A 128 -3.75 15.70 -1.17
N GLY A 129 -3.07 15.41 -0.06
CA GLY A 129 -3.16 14.12 0.61
C GLY A 129 -2.43 12.98 -0.12
N GLU A 130 -1.45 13.28 -0.96
CA GLU A 130 -0.71 12.29 -1.74
C GLU A 130 0.71 12.14 -1.22
N PHE A 131 1.31 10.96 -1.37
CA PHE A 131 2.72 10.78 -1.06
C PHE A 131 3.60 11.75 -1.84
N LEU A 132 4.69 12.16 -1.20
CA LEU A 132 5.63 13.09 -1.82
C LEU A 132 6.24 12.50 -3.10
N SER A 133 6.40 13.34 -4.11
CA SER A 133 7.21 13.02 -5.28
C SER A 133 8.68 12.80 -4.89
N LYS A 134 9.45 12.18 -5.79
CA LYS A 134 10.89 11.98 -5.60
C LYS A 134 11.60 13.27 -5.22
N ASP A 135 11.40 14.34 -5.99
CA ASP A 135 12.07 15.63 -5.76
C ASP A 135 11.69 16.25 -4.40
N ALA A 136 10.41 16.15 -4.02
CA ALA A 136 9.94 16.63 -2.73
C ALA A 136 10.55 15.82 -1.56
N GLY A 137 10.57 14.48 -1.69
CA GLY A 137 11.20 13.59 -0.70
C GLY A 137 12.70 13.88 -0.53
N GLU A 138 13.45 14.02 -1.63
CA GLU A 138 14.87 14.39 -1.61
C GLU A 138 15.09 15.77 -0.94
N ARG A 139 14.19 16.73 -1.19
CA ARG A 139 14.23 18.04 -0.54
C ARG A 139 14.02 17.94 0.96
N VAL A 140 13.05 17.14 1.43
CA VAL A 140 12.83 16.90 2.86
C VAL A 140 14.07 16.27 3.51
N LEU A 141 14.66 15.25 2.88
CA LEU A 141 15.88 14.61 3.39
C LEU A 141 17.06 15.55 3.46
N ALA A 142 17.20 16.49 2.51
CA ALA A 142 18.22 17.52 2.54
C ALA A 142 17.99 18.53 3.68
N LEU A 143 16.73 18.95 3.89
CA LEU A 143 16.37 19.85 4.99
C LEU A 143 16.57 19.18 6.36
N ALA A 144 16.27 17.91 6.51
CA ALA A 144 16.50 17.16 7.74
C ALA A 144 17.99 17.13 8.18
N LYS A 145 18.91 17.35 7.25
CA LYS A 145 20.35 17.41 7.53
C LYS A 145 20.88 18.85 7.69
N SER A 146 20.03 19.86 7.49
CA SER A 146 20.42 21.25 7.58
C SER A 146 20.23 21.84 8.99
N THR A 147 20.81 23.02 9.24
CA THR A 147 20.47 23.78 10.43
C THR A 147 19.11 24.44 10.24
N LEU A 148 18.17 24.13 11.11
CA LEU A 148 16.79 24.64 11.07
C LEU A 148 16.58 25.69 12.16
N THR A 149 15.68 26.62 11.88
CA THR A 149 15.20 27.62 12.84
C THR A 149 13.83 27.18 13.35
N PHE A 150 13.58 27.34 14.63
CA PHE A 150 12.29 27.09 15.28
C PHE A 150 11.60 28.43 15.60
N ALA A 151 10.31 28.37 15.84
CA ALA A 151 9.50 29.52 16.16
C ALA A 151 9.84 30.09 17.56
N ASP A 152 9.65 31.40 17.74
CA ASP A 152 9.66 32.00 19.07
C ASP A 152 8.43 31.54 19.87
N VAL A 153 8.46 31.73 21.20
CA VAL A 153 7.46 31.20 22.13
C VAL A 153 6.02 31.61 21.79
N ASP A 154 5.84 32.82 21.28
CA ASP A 154 4.53 33.37 20.91
C ASP A 154 4.03 32.86 19.55
N ASP A 155 4.92 32.28 18.73
CA ASP A 155 4.66 31.83 17.37
C ASP A 155 4.54 30.30 17.26
N THR A 156 4.71 29.55 18.35
CA THR A 156 4.56 28.09 18.34
C THR A 156 3.17 27.67 17.88
N GLY A 157 3.10 26.54 17.13
CA GLY A 157 1.84 25.93 16.74
C GLY A 157 1.13 25.22 17.89
N THR A 158 -0.07 24.75 17.62
CA THR A 158 -0.92 24.00 18.56
C THR A 158 -1.33 22.65 17.98
N THR A 159 -1.67 21.69 18.85
CA THR A 159 -2.24 20.42 18.44
C THR A 159 -3.70 20.32 18.87
N THR A 160 -4.58 20.03 17.91
CA THR A 160 -5.99 19.70 18.15
C THR A 160 -6.27 18.25 17.80
N HIS A 161 -7.31 17.66 18.39
CA HIS A 161 -7.73 16.30 18.09
C HIS A 161 -9.04 16.29 17.30
N ASP A 162 -9.13 15.46 16.27
CA ASP A 162 -10.36 15.22 15.49
C ASP A 162 -10.49 13.73 15.15
N ASP A 163 -11.17 12.97 15.98
CA ASP A 163 -11.44 11.55 15.82
C ASP A 163 -12.64 11.24 14.90
N SER A 164 -13.26 12.27 14.32
CA SER A 164 -14.42 12.11 13.43
C SER A 164 -14.07 11.61 12.03
N TRP A 165 -12.79 11.56 11.65
CA TRP A 165 -12.39 11.32 10.27
C TRP A 165 -12.59 9.88 9.80
N LEU A 166 -12.57 8.88 10.69
CA LEU A 166 -12.95 7.52 10.29
C LEU A 166 -14.42 7.46 9.84
N GLN A 167 -15.32 8.16 10.55
CA GLN A 167 -16.73 8.23 10.15
C GLN A 167 -16.89 9.03 8.85
N LYS A 168 -16.22 10.17 8.71
CA LYS A 168 -16.24 10.96 7.45
C LYS A 168 -15.74 10.16 6.26
N HIS A 169 -14.72 9.31 6.46
CA HIS A 169 -14.24 8.42 5.41
C HIS A 169 -15.29 7.35 5.04
N VAL A 170 -15.93 6.73 6.04
CA VAL A 170 -17.06 5.81 5.79
C VAL A 170 -18.17 6.50 5.02
N ASP A 171 -18.60 7.69 5.45
CA ASP A 171 -19.65 8.46 4.78
C ASP A 171 -19.25 8.77 3.31
N HIS A 172 -17.98 9.15 3.10
CA HIS A 172 -17.44 9.37 1.75
C HIS A 172 -17.51 8.13 0.87
N VAL A 173 -17.17 6.93 1.41
CA VAL A 173 -17.28 5.66 0.67
C VAL A 173 -18.72 5.36 0.28
N LEU A 174 -19.67 5.60 1.21
CA LEU A 174 -21.11 5.37 0.95
C LEU A 174 -21.69 6.32 -0.09
N ASP A 175 -21.10 7.52 -0.26
CA ASP A 175 -21.52 8.52 -1.23
C ASP A 175 -20.91 8.33 -2.62
N LEU A 176 -20.01 7.36 -2.82
CA LEU A 176 -19.42 7.07 -4.14
C LEU A 176 -20.47 6.50 -5.08
N GLU A 177 -20.56 7.05 -6.30
CA GLU A 177 -21.58 6.70 -7.31
C GLU A 177 -21.63 5.20 -7.64
N LEU A 178 -20.48 4.50 -7.59
CA LEU A 178 -20.38 3.07 -7.90
C LEU A 178 -20.49 2.17 -6.66
N VAL A 179 -20.77 2.71 -5.50
CA VAL A 179 -21.13 1.95 -4.29
C VAL A 179 -22.65 2.00 -4.15
N ASP A 180 -23.29 0.84 -4.00
CA ASP A 180 -24.74 0.73 -3.77
C ASP A 180 -25.01 0.26 -2.33
N PRO A 181 -25.07 1.18 -1.36
CA PRO A 181 -25.28 0.83 0.04
C PRO A 181 -26.63 0.13 0.29
N ASP A 182 -27.67 0.46 -0.49
CA ASP A 182 -29.00 -0.09 -0.27
C ASP A 182 -29.09 -1.54 -0.77
N ALA A 183 -28.45 -1.86 -1.89
CA ALA A 183 -28.30 -3.22 -2.36
C ALA A 183 -27.52 -4.07 -1.34
N ILE A 184 -26.39 -3.57 -0.83
CA ILE A 184 -25.58 -4.30 0.17
C ILE A 184 -26.39 -4.49 1.47
N ARG A 185 -27.06 -3.44 1.98
CA ARG A 185 -27.90 -3.52 3.19
C ARG A 185 -29.00 -4.56 3.11
N SER A 186 -29.55 -4.74 1.90
CA SER A 186 -30.65 -5.68 1.63
C SER A 186 -30.19 -7.12 1.44
N ALA A 187 -28.90 -7.34 1.20
CA ALA A 187 -28.36 -8.67 0.92
C ALA A 187 -28.23 -9.57 2.17
N GLY A 188 -28.17 -8.97 3.38
CA GLY A 188 -28.06 -9.71 4.63
C GLY A 188 -26.73 -10.45 4.78
N LEU A 189 -25.64 -9.85 4.31
CA LEU A 189 -24.31 -10.47 4.34
C LEU A 189 -23.78 -10.64 5.76
N LYS A 190 -23.02 -11.74 5.96
CA LYS A 190 -22.22 -12.03 7.15
C LYS A 190 -20.76 -12.14 6.75
N VAL A 191 -19.88 -11.34 7.37
CA VAL A 191 -18.49 -11.17 6.96
C VAL A 191 -17.54 -11.35 8.14
N ALA A 192 -16.53 -12.21 8.01
CA ALA A 192 -15.43 -12.28 8.96
C ALA A 192 -14.38 -11.20 8.61
N VAL A 193 -13.83 -10.51 9.62
CA VAL A 193 -12.87 -9.40 9.42
C VAL A 193 -11.61 -9.67 10.23
N ASP A 194 -10.47 -9.74 9.55
CA ASP A 194 -9.14 -9.76 10.17
C ASP A 194 -8.42 -8.45 9.92
N ALA A 195 -8.16 -7.70 10.97
CA ALA A 195 -7.48 -6.41 10.97
C ALA A 195 -6.12 -6.45 11.68
N VAL A 196 -5.55 -7.63 11.90
CA VAL A 196 -4.22 -7.86 12.50
C VAL A 196 -3.98 -7.09 13.80
N ASN A 197 -5.03 -6.86 14.59
CA ASN A 197 -5.02 -6.03 15.80
C ASN A 197 -4.49 -4.58 15.57
N SER A 198 -4.89 -3.98 14.45
CA SER A 198 -4.55 -2.60 14.11
C SER A 198 -5.79 -1.74 13.81
N SER A 199 -5.58 -0.56 13.21
CA SER A 199 -6.64 0.44 12.98
C SER A 199 -7.77 -0.05 12.06
N GLY A 200 -7.52 -1.07 11.24
CA GLY A 200 -8.56 -1.74 10.47
C GLY A 200 -9.69 -2.33 11.31
N GLY A 201 -9.38 -2.73 12.57
CA GLY A 201 -10.40 -3.20 13.53
C GLY A 201 -11.41 -2.13 13.97
N LEU A 202 -11.11 -0.87 13.74
CA LEU A 202 -12.06 0.25 13.91
C LEU A 202 -12.76 0.59 12.59
N ALA A 203 -11.97 0.77 11.52
CA ALA A 203 -12.44 1.30 10.25
C ALA A 203 -13.36 0.33 9.48
N VAL A 204 -12.95 -0.94 9.33
CA VAL A 204 -13.72 -1.93 8.55
C VAL A 204 -15.05 -2.29 9.22
N PRO A 205 -15.12 -2.61 10.53
CA PRO A 205 -16.40 -2.82 11.20
C PRO A 205 -17.31 -1.58 11.17
N LEU A 206 -16.77 -0.37 11.20
CA LEU A 206 -17.54 0.87 11.09
C LEU A 206 -18.24 0.96 9.71
N LEU A 207 -17.54 0.70 8.63
CA LEU A 207 -18.10 0.64 7.26
C LEU A 207 -19.14 -0.47 7.15
N LEU A 208 -18.82 -1.68 7.57
CA LEU A 208 -19.72 -2.84 7.45
C LEU A 208 -21.00 -2.64 8.27
N LYS A 209 -20.91 -2.03 9.46
CA LYS A 209 -22.09 -1.65 10.25
C LYS A 209 -22.98 -0.64 9.53
N ALA A 210 -22.39 0.36 8.86
CA ALA A 210 -23.15 1.33 8.07
C ALA A 210 -23.85 0.70 6.86
N LEU A 211 -23.30 -0.42 6.38
CA LEU A 211 -23.85 -1.27 5.31
C LEU A 211 -24.79 -2.38 5.82
N ASN A 212 -25.13 -2.40 7.12
CA ASN A 212 -25.96 -3.44 7.74
C ASN A 212 -25.45 -4.87 7.52
N VAL A 213 -24.12 -5.05 7.46
CA VAL A 213 -23.44 -6.34 7.34
C VAL A 213 -23.15 -6.89 8.74
N GLU A 214 -23.45 -8.17 8.96
CA GLU A 214 -23.07 -8.87 10.21
C GLU A 214 -21.55 -9.12 10.21
N VAL A 215 -20.87 -8.74 11.30
CA VAL A 215 -19.40 -8.82 11.41
C VAL A 215 -19.02 -9.90 12.41
N VAL A 216 -18.16 -10.83 11.98
CA VAL A 216 -17.42 -11.76 12.84
C VAL A 216 -16.00 -11.23 13.00
N PRO A 217 -15.65 -10.63 14.15
CA PRO A 217 -14.34 -10.00 14.32
C PRO A 217 -13.26 -11.06 14.60
N VAL A 218 -12.18 -11.00 13.82
CA VAL A 218 -10.94 -11.77 13.99
C VAL A 218 -9.81 -10.75 14.11
N HIS A 219 -9.05 -10.77 15.22
CA HIS A 219 -7.95 -9.83 15.45
C HIS A 219 -8.29 -8.35 15.20
N CYS A 220 -9.47 -7.91 15.66
CA CYS A 220 -9.96 -6.54 15.49
C CYS A 220 -9.68 -5.59 16.66
N ASP A 221 -9.02 -6.04 17.74
CA ASP A 221 -8.62 -5.19 18.85
C ASP A 221 -7.40 -4.35 18.47
N PRO A 222 -7.46 -3.00 18.45
CA PRO A 222 -6.38 -2.16 17.95
C PRO A 222 -5.25 -1.99 18.99
N THR A 223 -4.71 -3.11 19.46
CA THR A 223 -3.67 -3.16 20.50
C THR A 223 -2.26 -2.96 19.97
N GLY A 224 -2.05 -3.11 18.67
CA GLY A 224 -0.73 -3.10 18.04
C GLY A 224 0.10 -4.37 18.30
N HIS A 225 -0.47 -5.33 19.01
CA HIS A 225 0.10 -6.68 19.14
C HIS A 225 -0.40 -7.54 17.98
N PHE A 226 0.29 -7.44 16.84
CA PHE A 226 -0.10 -8.16 15.63
C PHE A 226 -0.14 -9.66 15.90
N ALA A 227 -1.31 -10.28 15.66
CA ALA A 227 -1.56 -11.69 15.93
C ALA A 227 -0.77 -12.61 14.99
N HIS A 228 -0.54 -12.16 13.77
CA HIS A 228 0.22 -12.85 12.73
C HIS A 228 1.11 -11.85 11.97
N ASN A 229 1.86 -12.32 10.97
CA ASN A 229 2.57 -11.44 10.06
C ASN A 229 1.54 -10.55 9.32
N PRO A 230 1.70 -9.21 9.34
CA PRO A 230 0.69 -8.30 8.83
C PRO A 230 0.58 -8.24 7.30
N GLU A 231 1.36 -9.00 6.57
CA GLU A 231 1.18 -9.14 5.12
C GLU A 231 0.02 -10.11 4.85
N PRO A 232 -1.05 -9.69 4.12
CA PRO A 232 -2.24 -10.49 3.92
C PRO A 232 -2.04 -11.59 2.87
N LEU A 233 -1.27 -12.62 3.22
CA LEU A 233 -0.99 -13.80 2.40
C LEU A 233 -1.70 -15.04 2.98
N PRO A 234 -2.05 -16.05 2.17
CA PRO A 234 -2.79 -17.25 2.62
C PRO A 234 -2.23 -17.88 3.89
N LYS A 235 -0.91 -18.03 3.96
CA LYS A 235 -0.21 -18.64 5.11
C LYS A 235 -0.36 -17.87 6.44
N HIS A 236 -0.79 -16.61 6.39
CA HIS A 236 -0.98 -15.75 7.55
C HIS A 236 -2.44 -15.58 7.95
N LEU A 237 -3.39 -16.01 7.10
CA LEU A 237 -4.82 -15.78 7.25
C LEU A 237 -5.58 -17.06 7.66
N VAL A 238 -4.91 -17.97 8.36
CA VAL A 238 -5.53 -19.25 8.79
C VAL A 238 -6.71 -18.99 9.71
N ASP A 239 -6.57 -18.13 10.72
CA ASP A 239 -7.63 -17.81 11.67
C ASP A 239 -8.84 -17.17 10.98
N LEU A 240 -8.62 -16.33 9.95
CA LEU A 240 -9.71 -15.77 9.13
C LEU A 240 -10.42 -16.85 8.33
N THR A 241 -9.67 -17.73 7.68
CA THR A 241 -10.22 -18.86 6.89
C THR A 241 -11.06 -19.79 7.76
N ASP A 242 -10.57 -20.13 8.96
CA ASP A 242 -11.27 -20.94 9.93
C ASP A 242 -12.56 -20.26 10.41
N ALA A 243 -12.51 -18.94 10.69
CA ALA A 243 -13.69 -18.18 11.10
C ALA A 243 -14.75 -18.11 9.99
N VAL A 244 -14.34 -17.89 8.72
CA VAL A 244 -15.28 -17.87 7.58
C VAL A 244 -16.07 -19.16 7.49
N THR A 245 -15.39 -20.30 7.56
CA THR A 245 -16.02 -21.63 7.42
C THR A 245 -16.82 -22.03 8.65
N ALA A 246 -16.27 -21.81 9.87
CA ALA A 246 -16.91 -22.19 11.12
C ALA A 246 -18.19 -21.39 11.39
N GLU A 247 -18.17 -20.09 11.08
CA GLU A 247 -19.28 -19.18 11.30
C GLU A 247 -20.23 -19.06 10.11
N SER A 248 -19.97 -19.82 9.02
CA SER A 248 -20.72 -19.76 7.76
C SER A 248 -20.86 -18.31 7.23
N CYS A 249 -19.73 -17.59 7.14
CA CYS A 249 -19.70 -16.26 6.57
C CYS A 249 -19.80 -16.33 5.05
N ASP A 250 -20.37 -15.28 4.43
CA ASP A 250 -20.40 -15.13 2.97
C ASP A 250 -19.02 -14.86 2.38
N LEU A 251 -18.14 -14.22 3.17
CA LEU A 251 -16.73 -14.01 2.85
C LEU A 251 -15.94 -13.57 4.08
N GLY A 252 -14.61 -13.59 3.95
CA GLY A 252 -13.67 -12.97 4.87
C GLY A 252 -13.01 -11.76 4.24
N ILE A 253 -12.74 -10.74 5.04
CA ILE A 253 -11.99 -9.52 4.67
C ILE A 253 -10.74 -9.46 5.52
N SER A 254 -9.57 -9.28 4.88
CA SER A 254 -8.33 -8.96 5.59
C SER A 254 -7.76 -7.65 5.08
N VAL A 255 -7.30 -6.82 6.02
CA VAL A 255 -6.58 -5.58 5.75
C VAL A 255 -5.25 -5.55 6.49
N ASP A 256 -4.27 -4.82 5.95
CA ASP A 256 -3.01 -4.59 6.63
C ASP A 256 -3.13 -3.50 7.73
N PRO A 257 -2.09 -3.26 8.54
CA PRO A 257 -2.18 -2.39 9.72
C PRO A 257 -2.69 -0.97 9.47
N ASP A 258 -2.45 -0.40 8.30
CA ASP A 258 -2.84 0.96 7.93
C ASP A 258 -3.93 1.02 6.84
N VAL A 259 -4.51 -0.15 6.49
CA VAL A 259 -5.74 -0.28 5.69
C VAL A 259 -5.61 0.25 4.25
N ASP A 260 -4.40 0.17 3.71
CA ASP A 260 -4.15 0.50 2.30
C ASP A 260 -4.13 -0.75 1.39
N ARG A 261 -4.19 -1.97 1.98
CA ARG A 261 -4.27 -3.27 1.30
C ARG A 261 -5.49 -4.05 1.74
N LEU A 262 -6.05 -4.78 0.80
CA LEU A 262 -7.29 -5.54 0.95
C LEU A 262 -7.18 -6.90 0.27
N CYS A 263 -7.55 -7.96 0.95
CA CYS A 263 -7.80 -9.25 0.31
C CYS A 263 -9.02 -9.94 0.88
N PHE A 264 -9.52 -10.94 0.16
CA PHE A 264 -10.72 -11.67 0.50
C PHE A 264 -10.44 -13.16 0.65
N VAL A 265 -11.21 -13.80 1.53
CA VAL A 265 -11.36 -15.25 1.64
C VAL A 265 -12.79 -15.58 1.25
N SER A 266 -12.97 -16.57 0.39
CA SER A 266 -14.30 -16.99 -0.09
C SER A 266 -15.05 -17.79 0.99
N GLU A 267 -16.35 -17.95 0.83
CA GLU A 267 -17.25 -18.67 1.73
C GLU A 267 -16.86 -20.14 1.98
N ASP A 268 -16.17 -20.74 1.02
CA ASP A 268 -15.66 -22.13 1.10
C ASP A 268 -14.27 -22.25 1.76
N GLY A 269 -13.71 -21.11 2.24
CA GLY A 269 -12.36 -21.02 2.80
C GLY A 269 -11.26 -20.89 1.76
N SER A 270 -11.56 -20.87 0.46
CA SER A 270 -10.58 -20.63 -0.57
C SER A 270 -10.11 -19.16 -0.57
N PHE A 271 -8.85 -18.96 -0.91
CA PHE A 271 -8.27 -17.61 -0.97
C PHE A 271 -8.64 -16.94 -2.29
N PHE A 272 -9.32 -15.80 -2.24
CA PHE A 272 -9.69 -15.04 -3.44
C PHE A 272 -8.44 -14.50 -4.15
N GLY A 273 -7.44 -14.12 -3.38
CA GLY A 273 -6.15 -13.62 -3.82
C GLY A 273 -6.03 -12.10 -3.76
N GLU A 274 -4.94 -11.61 -3.18
CA GLU A 274 -4.67 -10.18 -3.07
C GLU A 274 -4.56 -9.51 -4.45
N GLU A 275 -4.00 -10.20 -5.42
CA GLU A 275 -3.90 -9.75 -6.82
C GLU A 275 -5.29 -9.54 -7.45
N TYR A 276 -6.26 -10.39 -7.08
CA TYR A 276 -7.61 -10.39 -7.67
C TYR A 276 -8.56 -9.39 -7.03
N THR A 277 -8.21 -8.78 -5.91
CA THR A 277 -8.95 -7.66 -5.33
C THR A 277 -9.09 -6.53 -6.36
N LEU A 278 -7.97 -6.07 -6.92
CA LEU A 278 -7.97 -5.03 -7.95
C LEU A 278 -8.68 -5.48 -9.23
N VAL A 279 -8.54 -6.74 -9.61
CA VAL A 279 -9.18 -7.31 -10.82
C VAL A 279 -10.71 -7.27 -10.70
N ALA A 280 -11.26 -7.68 -9.55
CA ALA A 280 -12.69 -7.67 -9.31
C ALA A 280 -13.26 -6.25 -9.25
N VAL A 281 -12.57 -5.34 -8.55
CA VAL A 281 -12.96 -3.93 -8.51
C VAL A 281 -12.91 -3.31 -9.91
N ALA A 282 -11.91 -3.68 -10.73
CA ALA A 282 -11.82 -3.20 -12.11
C ALA A 282 -12.99 -3.70 -12.97
N ASP A 283 -13.40 -4.97 -12.84
CA ASP A 283 -14.56 -5.50 -13.56
C ASP A 283 -15.83 -4.70 -13.24
N HIS A 284 -16.03 -4.32 -11.97
CA HIS A 284 -17.14 -3.49 -11.56
C HIS A 284 -17.06 -2.06 -12.12
N VAL A 285 -15.94 -1.39 -11.92
CA VAL A 285 -15.76 0.00 -12.35
C VAL A 285 -15.86 0.14 -13.87
N LEU A 286 -15.18 -0.74 -14.62
CA LEU A 286 -15.15 -0.70 -16.09
C LEU A 286 -16.52 -1.04 -16.73
N ALA A 287 -17.34 -1.82 -16.06
CA ALA A 287 -18.70 -2.10 -16.53
C ALA A 287 -19.60 -0.85 -16.52
N HIS A 288 -19.34 0.13 -15.66
CA HIS A 288 -20.11 1.36 -15.51
C HIS A 288 -19.42 2.56 -16.14
N THR A 289 -18.10 2.64 -15.99
CA THR A 289 -17.28 3.75 -16.48
C THR A 289 -16.09 3.18 -17.25
N PRO A 290 -16.19 2.94 -18.56
CA PRO A 290 -15.06 2.48 -19.36
C PRO A 290 -13.92 3.51 -19.40
N GLY A 291 -12.67 3.06 -19.25
CA GLY A 291 -11.50 3.93 -19.31
C GLY A 291 -10.18 3.18 -19.05
N PRO A 292 -9.03 3.86 -19.15
CA PRO A 292 -7.74 3.22 -18.91
C PRO A 292 -7.58 2.72 -17.48
N THR A 293 -6.82 1.63 -17.32
CA THR A 293 -6.40 1.09 -16.01
C THR A 293 -4.89 1.04 -15.89
N VAL A 294 -4.38 1.09 -14.66
CA VAL A 294 -2.95 1.03 -14.37
C VAL A 294 -2.68 0.09 -13.19
N SER A 295 -1.67 -0.77 -13.31
CA SER A 295 -1.07 -1.40 -12.13
C SER A 295 0.45 -1.39 -12.21
N ASN A 296 1.13 -1.80 -11.15
CA ASN A 296 2.57 -1.91 -11.22
C ASN A 296 3.00 -3.14 -12.04
N LEU A 297 4.26 -3.15 -12.51
CA LEU A 297 4.83 -4.22 -13.33
C LEU A 297 4.79 -5.62 -12.71
N SER A 298 4.77 -5.71 -11.37
CA SER A 298 4.76 -6.99 -10.63
C SER A 298 3.35 -7.49 -10.33
N SER A 299 2.28 -6.86 -10.88
CA SER A 299 0.88 -7.28 -10.69
C SER A 299 0.46 -8.32 -11.73
N THR A 300 -0.59 -9.08 -11.39
CA THR A 300 -1.15 -10.09 -12.29
C THR A 300 -1.60 -9.51 -13.64
N ARG A 301 -1.41 -10.28 -14.71
CA ARG A 301 -1.95 -9.93 -16.04
C ARG A 301 -3.48 -10.02 -16.12
N ALA A 302 -4.13 -10.61 -15.13
CA ALA A 302 -5.60 -10.70 -15.09
C ALA A 302 -6.27 -9.32 -15.19
N LEU A 303 -5.68 -8.26 -14.63
CA LEU A 303 -6.19 -6.89 -14.80
C LEU A 303 -6.17 -6.44 -16.27
N ARG A 304 -5.07 -6.72 -17.01
CA ARG A 304 -4.97 -6.42 -18.43
C ARG A 304 -6.07 -7.14 -19.23
N GLU A 305 -6.33 -8.40 -18.90
CA GLU A 305 -7.35 -9.20 -19.58
C GLU A 305 -8.77 -8.71 -19.27
N VAL A 306 -9.05 -8.37 -18.01
CA VAL A 306 -10.35 -7.79 -17.63
C VAL A 306 -10.55 -6.42 -18.29
N SER A 307 -9.54 -5.57 -18.33
CA SER A 307 -9.59 -4.29 -19.04
C SER A 307 -9.90 -4.49 -20.53
N ALA A 308 -9.26 -5.46 -21.18
CA ALA A 308 -9.50 -5.78 -22.57
C ALA A 308 -10.92 -6.32 -22.82
N ARG A 309 -11.51 -7.11 -21.91
CA ARG A 309 -12.91 -7.56 -21.99
C ARG A 309 -13.90 -6.38 -22.04
N HIS A 310 -13.58 -5.29 -21.35
CA HIS A 310 -14.38 -4.05 -21.39
C HIS A 310 -13.98 -3.10 -22.53
N GLY A 311 -13.07 -3.52 -23.43
CA GLY A 311 -12.59 -2.67 -24.53
C GLY A 311 -11.70 -1.51 -24.07
N CYS A 312 -11.11 -1.62 -22.88
CA CYS A 312 -10.31 -0.58 -22.24
C CYS A 312 -8.80 -0.89 -22.34
N THR A 313 -7.99 0.16 -22.28
CA THR A 313 -6.53 0.04 -22.28
C THR A 313 -6.00 -0.22 -20.87
N TYR A 314 -4.88 -0.94 -20.81
CA TYR A 314 -4.10 -1.18 -19.61
C TYR A 314 -2.68 -0.67 -19.79
N THR A 315 -2.10 -0.06 -18.75
CA THR A 315 -0.70 0.38 -18.71
C THR A 315 -0.03 -0.10 -17.44
N ALA A 316 1.21 -0.57 -17.56
CA ALA A 316 2.02 -0.96 -16.39
C ALA A 316 2.93 0.20 -15.96
N ALA A 317 3.02 0.43 -14.66
CA ALA A 317 3.90 1.43 -14.03
C ALA A 317 5.09 0.75 -13.31
N ALA A 318 6.13 1.51 -13.00
CA ALA A 318 7.14 1.09 -12.03
C ALA A 318 6.49 0.74 -10.68
N VAL A 319 7.13 -0.16 -9.92
CA VAL A 319 6.61 -0.59 -8.62
C VAL A 319 6.62 0.54 -7.61
N GLY A 320 5.53 0.65 -6.86
CA GLY A 320 5.29 1.64 -5.81
C GLY A 320 4.16 2.60 -6.16
N GLU A 321 3.34 2.88 -5.17
CA GLU A 321 2.11 3.68 -5.29
C GLU A 321 2.32 5.02 -5.99
N VAL A 322 3.38 5.76 -5.62
CA VAL A 322 3.72 7.05 -6.24
C VAL A 322 3.88 6.95 -7.76
N ASN A 323 4.50 5.86 -8.23
CA ASN A 323 4.72 5.61 -9.65
C ASN A 323 3.39 5.22 -10.35
N VAL A 324 2.57 4.40 -9.68
CA VAL A 324 1.25 4.02 -10.20
C VAL A 324 0.37 5.27 -10.33
N VAL A 325 0.30 6.12 -9.30
CA VAL A 325 -0.49 7.37 -9.33
C VAL A 325 0.02 8.32 -10.42
N ALA A 326 1.34 8.45 -10.59
CA ALA A 326 1.92 9.28 -11.65
C ALA A 326 1.50 8.77 -13.04
N GLN A 327 1.60 7.46 -13.28
CA GLN A 327 1.20 6.85 -14.54
C GLN A 327 -0.32 6.96 -14.78
N MET A 328 -1.14 6.79 -13.72
CA MET A 328 -2.58 6.98 -13.81
C MET A 328 -2.96 8.38 -14.30
N ARG A 329 -2.28 9.41 -13.81
CA ARG A 329 -2.49 10.79 -14.26
C ARG A 329 -2.08 11.00 -15.71
N GLU A 330 -0.94 10.42 -16.11
CA GLU A 330 -0.43 10.53 -17.48
C GLU A 330 -1.41 9.98 -18.50
N VAL A 331 -2.00 8.81 -18.21
CA VAL A 331 -2.91 8.13 -19.15
C VAL A 331 -4.40 8.45 -18.89
N GLY A 332 -4.73 9.23 -17.85
CA GLY A 332 -6.09 9.51 -17.46
C GLY A 332 -6.84 8.26 -16.96
N ALA A 333 -6.14 7.41 -16.19
CA ALA A 333 -6.71 6.16 -15.70
C ALA A 333 -7.84 6.41 -14.69
N ILE A 334 -8.92 5.64 -14.83
CA ILE A 334 -10.09 5.71 -13.95
C ILE A 334 -9.99 4.76 -12.75
N LEU A 335 -9.09 3.79 -12.84
CA LEU A 335 -8.77 2.86 -11.76
C LEU A 335 -7.32 2.41 -11.89
N GLY A 336 -6.68 2.22 -10.76
CA GLY A 336 -5.35 1.63 -10.68
C GLY A 336 -5.10 0.93 -9.36
N GLY A 337 -3.87 0.48 -9.16
CA GLY A 337 -3.49 -0.16 -7.92
C GLY A 337 -2.24 -1.02 -8.04
N GLU A 338 -2.06 -1.85 -7.05
CA GLU A 338 -0.95 -2.79 -6.97
C GLU A 338 -1.45 -4.19 -6.64
N GLY A 339 -0.75 -5.22 -7.14
CA GLY A 339 -1.07 -6.62 -6.91
C GLY A 339 -0.91 -7.12 -5.46
N ASN A 340 -0.75 -6.22 -4.52
CA ASN A 340 -0.73 -6.48 -3.09
C ASN A 340 -2.07 -6.20 -2.39
N GLY A 341 -3.16 -6.09 -3.15
CA GLY A 341 -4.50 -5.75 -2.68
C GLY A 341 -4.78 -4.24 -2.60
N GLY A 342 -3.87 -3.40 -3.09
CA GLY A 342 -4.05 -1.95 -3.09
C GLY A 342 -4.91 -1.46 -4.27
N VAL A 343 -6.07 -0.88 -3.97
CA VAL A 343 -6.99 -0.29 -4.95
C VAL A 343 -6.88 1.22 -4.91
N ILE A 344 -6.67 1.85 -6.05
CA ILE A 344 -6.66 3.31 -6.22
C ILE A 344 -7.81 3.71 -7.12
N TYR A 345 -8.79 4.40 -6.56
CA TYR A 345 -9.97 4.91 -7.28
C TYR A 345 -9.96 6.44 -7.27
N PRO A 346 -9.49 7.12 -8.34
CA PRO A 346 -9.25 8.56 -8.35
C PRO A 346 -10.49 9.42 -8.11
N THR A 347 -11.69 8.87 -8.32
CA THR A 347 -12.96 9.55 -7.98
C THR A 347 -13.08 9.77 -6.47
N SER A 348 -12.46 8.90 -5.65
CA SER A 348 -12.31 9.10 -4.21
C SER A 348 -11.08 9.96 -3.91
N HIS A 349 -9.90 9.39 -4.08
CA HIS A 349 -8.61 10.06 -3.93
C HIS A 349 -7.50 9.29 -4.67
N ALA A 350 -6.31 9.86 -4.74
CA ALA A 350 -5.18 9.28 -5.46
C ALA A 350 -4.24 8.48 -4.53
N GLY A 351 -4.81 7.59 -3.72
CA GLY A 351 -4.10 6.68 -2.83
C GLY A 351 -4.78 5.33 -2.77
N ARG A 352 -4.09 4.32 -2.25
CA ARG A 352 -4.66 2.98 -2.06
C ARG A 352 -5.63 2.98 -0.88
N ASP A 353 -6.82 2.41 -1.07
CA ASP A 353 -7.90 2.48 -0.10
C ASP A 353 -8.68 1.15 -0.02
N ALA A 354 -8.53 0.48 1.12
CA ALA A 354 -9.25 -0.77 1.37
C ALA A 354 -10.75 -0.54 1.61
N LEU A 355 -11.17 0.59 2.22
CA LEU A 355 -12.59 0.85 2.46
C LEU A 355 -13.35 1.10 1.15
N VAL A 356 -12.76 1.86 0.24
CA VAL A 356 -13.26 2.03 -1.13
C VAL A 356 -13.32 0.68 -1.85
N GLY A 357 -12.24 -0.11 -1.75
CA GLY A 357 -12.19 -1.46 -2.31
C GLY A 357 -13.30 -2.37 -1.79
N ILE A 358 -13.59 -2.34 -0.48
CA ILE A 358 -14.68 -3.11 0.15
C ILE A 358 -16.05 -2.67 -0.40
N GLY A 359 -16.31 -1.37 -0.44
CA GLY A 359 -17.59 -0.82 -0.95
C GLY A 359 -17.87 -1.25 -2.39
N LEU A 360 -16.88 -1.10 -3.27
CA LEU A 360 -16.97 -1.48 -4.69
C LEU A 360 -17.10 -3.00 -4.86
N PHE A 361 -16.31 -3.79 -4.12
CA PHE A 361 -16.36 -5.25 -4.20
C PHE A 361 -17.69 -5.83 -3.71
N LEU A 362 -18.20 -5.36 -2.57
CA LEU A 362 -19.49 -5.81 -2.05
C LEU A 362 -20.64 -5.44 -2.99
N THR A 363 -20.58 -4.25 -3.59
CA THR A 363 -21.56 -3.85 -4.62
C THR A 363 -21.52 -4.80 -5.82
N LEU A 364 -20.33 -5.13 -6.32
CA LEU A 364 -20.18 -6.10 -7.40
C LEU A 364 -20.76 -7.47 -7.01
N LEU A 365 -20.37 -8.00 -5.85
CA LEU A 365 -20.80 -9.33 -5.38
C LEU A 365 -22.31 -9.43 -5.33
N VAL A 366 -22.96 -8.44 -4.71
CA VAL A 366 -24.43 -8.40 -4.57
C VAL A 366 -25.10 -8.21 -5.91
N SER A 367 -24.60 -7.32 -6.77
CA SER A 367 -25.19 -7.08 -8.10
C SER A 367 -25.13 -8.29 -9.02
N LYS A 368 -24.09 -9.12 -8.90
CA LYS A 368 -23.96 -10.39 -9.65
C LYS A 368 -24.82 -11.52 -9.06
N GLY A 369 -25.23 -11.42 -7.79
CA GLY A 369 -25.93 -12.49 -7.08
C GLY A 369 -25.11 -13.80 -7.00
N MET A 370 -23.80 -13.67 -6.88
CA MET A 370 -22.84 -14.79 -6.82
C MET A 370 -22.24 -14.92 -5.42
N THR A 371 -21.74 -16.12 -5.09
CA THR A 371 -20.84 -16.30 -3.97
C THR A 371 -19.45 -15.77 -4.32
N CYS A 372 -18.61 -15.54 -3.31
CA CYS A 372 -17.25 -15.01 -3.52
C CYS A 372 -16.40 -15.97 -4.37
N SER A 373 -16.45 -17.28 -4.11
CA SER A 373 -15.76 -18.31 -4.91
C SER A 373 -16.24 -18.38 -6.35
N ALA A 374 -17.58 -18.29 -6.56
CA ALA A 374 -18.15 -18.25 -7.90
C ALA A 374 -17.74 -17.01 -8.68
N LEU A 375 -17.66 -15.85 -8.02
CA LEU A 375 -17.15 -14.63 -8.64
C LEU A 375 -15.67 -14.79 -9.02
N ARG A 376 -14.82 -15.34 -8.13
CA ARG A 376 -13.39 -15.59 -8.41
C ARG A 376 -13.20 -16.47 -9.64
N ALA A 377 -14.03 -17.49 -9.80
CA ALA A 377 -13.98 -18.42 -10.93
C ALA A 377 -14.32 -17.79 -12.29
N THR A 378 -14.86 -16.55 -12.33
CA THR A 378 -15.13 -15.84 -13.59
C THR A 378 -13.91 -15.14 -14.17
N TYR A 379 -12.86 -14.98 -13.35
CA TYR A 379 -11.60 -14.33 -13.77
C TYR A 379 -10.60 -15.35 -14.27
N PRO A 380 -9.67 -14.91 -15.16
CA PRO A 380 -8.55 -15.76 -15.56
C PRO A 380 -7.77 -16.26 -14.35
N ASP A 381 -7.37 -17.51 -14.35
CA ASP A 381 -6.63 -18.09 -13.24
C ASP A 381 -5.15 -18.16 -13.58
N PHE A 382 -4.36 -17.37 -12.84
CA PHE A 382 -2.90 -17.30 -12.96
C PHE A 382 -2.28 -17.59 -11.60
N SER A 383 -1.13 -18.23 -11.65
CA SER A 383 -0.32 -18.52 -10.45
C SER A 383 0.95 -17.68 -10.48
N MET A 384 1.25 -17.05 -9.33
CA MET A 384 2.44 -16.22 -9.17
C MET A 384 3.44 -16.85 -8.21
N VAL A 385 4.71 -16.83 -8.60
CA VAL A 385 5.84 -17.20 -7.73
C VAL A 385 6.68 -15.96 -7.47
N LYS A 386 6.95 -15.71 -6.18
CA LYS A 386 7.77 -14.59 -5.71
C LYS A 386 9.05 -15.15 -5.08
N ASP A 387 10.20 -15.00 -5.75
CA ASP A 387 11.52 -15.46 -5.30
C ASP A 387 12.50 -14.28 -5.19
N LYS A 388 13.65 -14.52 -4.63
CA LYS A 388 14.73 -13.54 -4.49
C LYS A 388 16.09 -14.22 -4.54
N MET A 389 17.11 -13.42 -4.88
CA MET A 389 18.51 -13.80 -4.74
C MET A 389 19.30 -12.65 -4.11
N ASP A 390 20.40 -12.96 -3.43
CA ASP A 390 21.28 -11.94 -2.88
C ASP A 390 21.93 -11.10 -4.01
N LEU A 391 22.09 -9.81 -3.73
CA LEU A 391 22.71 -8.88 -4.67
C LEU A 391 24.24 -9.11 -4.65
N PRO A 392 24.85 -9.62 -5.73
CA PRO A 392 26.27 -9.81 -5.79
C PRO A 392 27.01 -8.46 -5.94
N PRO A 393 28.31 -8.37 -5.59
CA PRO A 393 29.10 -7.15 -5.68
C PRO A 393 29.57 -6.86 -7.14
N VAL A 394 28.69 -7.03 -8.10
CA VAL A 394 28.92 -6.78 -9.53
C VAL A 394 27.83 -5.89 -10.12
N ASP A 395 28.06 -5.41 -11.34
CA ASP A 395 27.09 -4.56 -12.04
C ASP A 395 25.90 -5.40 -12.55
N VAL A 396 24.84 -5.47 -11.71
CA VAL A 396 23.60 -6.21 -12.00
C VAL A 396 22.87 -5.61 -13.21
N ASP A 397 22.90 -4.28 -13.40
CA ASP A 397 22.20 -3.65 -14.53
C ASP A 397 22.82 -4.09 -15.85
N LYS A 398 24.13 -4.30 -15.87
CA LYS A 398 24.82 -4.87 -17.03
C LYS A 398 24.39 -6.31 -17.31
N ALA A 399 24.24 -7.16 -16.28
CA ALA A 399 23.76 -8.51 -16.43
C ALA A 399 22.31 -8.56 -16.94
N LEU A 400 21.44 -7.71 -16.38
CA LEU A 400 20.05 -7.57 -16.85
C LEU A 400 19.99 -7.08 -18.31
N GLY A 401 20.86 -6.15 -18.71
CA GLY A 401 20.96 -5.69 -20.10
C GLY A 401 21.40 -6.78 -21.07
N VAL A 402 22.31 -7.68 -20.67
CA VAL A 402 22.69 -8.85 -21.49
C VAL A 402 21.51 -9.81 -21.62
N LEU A 403 20.84 -10.11 -20.52
CA LEU A 403 19.67 -10.98 -20.52
C LEU A 403 18.55 -10.42 -21.42
N GLN A 404 18.29 -9.11 -21.35
CA GLN A 404 17.33 -8.42 -22.21
C GLN A 404 17.70 -8.55 -23.71
N ALA A 405 18.99 -8.52 -24.04
CA ALA A 405 19.44 -8.67 -25.41
C ALA A 405 19.32 -10.11 -25.94
N GLU A 406 19.35 -11.12 -25.07
CA GLU A 406 19.27 -12.54 -25.43
C GLU A 406 17.84 -13.06 -25.61
N VAL A 407 16.90 -12.59 -24.76
CA VAL A 407 15.49 -13.03 -24.80
C VAL A 407 14.79 -12.36 -25.98
N LYS A 408 14.34 -13.19 -26.96
CA LYS A 408 13.69 -12.72 -28.19
C LYS A 408 12.21 -13.07 -28.31
N ASP A 409 11.74 -13.94 -27.44
CA ASP A 409 10.38 -14.49 -27.40
C ASP A 409 9.47 -13.77 -26.40
N ALA A 410 9.85 -12.55 -25.96
CA ALA A 410 9.10 -11.76 -25.01
C ALA A 410 9.00 -10.30 -25.44
N GLU A 411 7.90 -9.66 -25.08
CA GLU A 411 7.81 -8.21 -25.00
C GLU A 411 8.53 -7.73 -23.72
N VAL A 412 9.40 -6.73 -23.86
CA VAL A 412 10.25 -6.29 -22.76
C VAL A 412 9.81 -4.91 -22.27
N ASN A 413 9.69 -4.77 -20.94
CA ASN A 413 9.47 -3.49 -20.27
C ASN A 413 10.58 -3.29 -19.22
N ASP A 414 11.33 -2.20 -19.33
CA ASP A 414 12.52 -1.88 -18.53
C ASP A 414 12.36 -0.63 -17.65
N VAL A 415 11.12 -0.19 -17.41
CA VAL A 415 10.83 1.02 -16.60
C VAL A 415 11.21 0.85 -15.12
N ASP A 416 11.29 -0.39 -14.61
CA ASP A 416 11.75 -0.72 -13.24
C ASP A 416 12.39 -2.12 -13.23
N GLY A 417 13.71 -2.20 -13.40
CA GLY A 417 14.37 -3.47 -13.67
C GLY A 417 14.07 -3.95 -15.08
N VAL A 418 13.76 -5.25 -15.26
CA VAL A 418 13.39 -5.81 -16.56
C VAL A 418 12.24 -6.80 -16.39
N LYS A 419 11.12 -6.56 -17.05
CA LYS A 419 10.01 -7.50 -17.19
C LYS A 419 9.99 -8.09 -18.60
N PHE A 420 9.89 -9.40 -18.68
CA PHE A 420 9.71 -10.18 -19.89
C PHE A 420 8.26 -10.69 -19.93
N ASP A 421 7.44 -10.19 -20.83
CA ASP A 421 6.06 -10.61 -21.03
C ASP A 421 6.03 -11.64 -22.18
N LEU A 422 5.84 -12.90 -21.82
CA LEU A 422 5.84 -14.07 -22.70
C LEU A 422 4.40 -14.40 -23.11
N GLU A 423 4.21 -15.32 -24.08
CA GLU A 423 2.89 -15.73 -24.53
C GLU A 423 1.98 -16.23 -23.39
N HIS A 424 2.53 -17.09 -22.51
CA HIS A 424 1.76 -17.74 -21.44
C HIS A 424 2.13 -17.32 -20.02
N GLY A 425 2.94 -16.26 -19.86
CA GLY A 425 3.36 -15.80 -18.52
C GLY A 425 4.25 -14.57 -18.60
N TRP A 426 4.78 -14.17 -17.48
CA TRP A 426 5.78 -13.10 -17.44
C TRP A 426 6.80 -13.34 -16.33
N VAL A 427 7.98 -12.74 -16.46
CA VAL A 427 8.99 -12.68 -15.39
C VAL A 427 9.45 -11.25 -15.22
N HIS A 428 9.55 -10.80 -13.98
CA HIS A 428 10.05 -9.48 -13.61
C HIS A 428 11.25 -9.62 -12.67
N LEU A 429 12.39 -9.08 -13.09
CA LEU A 429 13.65 -9.07 -12.34
C LEU A 429 13.99 -7.62 -11.99
N ARG A 430 14.12 -7.31 -10.71
CA ARG A 430 14.47 -5.96 -10.26
C ARG A 430 15.27 -5.95 -8.98
N LYS A 431 16.14 -4.97 -8.82
CA LYS A 431 16.82 -4.70 -7.55
C LYS A 431 15.80 -4.22 -6.51
N SER A 432 15.95 -4.67 -5.28
CA SER A 432 15.15 -4.12 -4.18
C SER A 432 15.67 -2.73 -3.79
N ASN A 433 14.75 -1.79 -3.55
CA ASN A 433 15.09 -0.45 -3.08
C ASN A 433 15.41 -0.40 -1.57
N THR A 434 15.18 -1.50 -0.84
CA THR A 434 15.25 -1.54 0.62
C THR A 434 16.15 -2.64 1.17
N GLU A 435 16.53 -3.61 0.36
CA GLU A 435 17.33 -4.78 0.73
C GLU A 435 18.39 -5.05 -0.33
N PRO A 436 19.54 -5.61 0.02
CA PRO A 436 20.58 -5.97 -0.96
C PRO A 436 20.23 -7.28 -1.70
N ILE A 437 19.09 -7.31 -2.38
CA ILE A 437 18.58 -8.46 -3.12
C ILE A 437 18.07 -8.06 -4.50
N ILE A 438 17.99 -9.06 -5.40
CA ILE A 438 17.24 -9.01 -6.64
C ILE A 438 15.93 -9.77 -6.40
N ARG A 439 14.80 -9.15 -6.66
CA ARG A 439 13.49 -9.78 -6.65
C ARG A 439 13.23 -10.41 -8.01
N ILE A 440 12.72 -11.63 -8.00
CA ILE A 440 12.38 -12.41 -9.19
C ILE A 440 10.95 -12.88 -9.04
N TYR A 441 10.03 -12.22 -9.73
CA TYR A 441 8.61 -12.57 -9.71
C TYR A 441 8.24 -13.12 -11.07
N ALA A 442 7.46 -14.19 -11.09
CA ALA A 442 6.93 -14.75 -12.32
C ALA A 442 5.47 -15.14 -12.15
N GLU A 443 4.72 -15.06 -13.23
CA GLU A 443 3.35 -15.52 -13.34
C GLU A 443 3.21 -16.46 -14.54
N GLY A 444 2.44 -17.52 -14.35
CA GLY A 444 2.11 -18.50 -15.37
C GLY A 444 0.71 -19.10 -15.19
N PRO A 445 0.23 -19.91 -16.12
CA PRO A 445 -1.07 -20.58 -16.04
C PRO A 445 -1.19 -21.56 -14.86
N SER A 446 -0.05 -22.07 -14.35
CA SER A 446 0.00 -22.97 -13.21
C SER A 446 1.18 -22.64 -12.29
N PRO A 447 1.17 -23.11 -11.02
CA PRO A 447 2.31 -22.96 -10.11
C PRO A 447 3.60 -23.54 -10.68
N GLU A 448 3.53 -24.68 -11.36
CA GLU A 448 4.68 -25.36 -11.96
C GLU A 448 5.29 -24.54 -13.11
N GLU A 449 4.45 -23.94 -13.97
CA GLU A 449 4.90 -23.10 -15.07
C GLU A 449 5.49 -21.77 -14.55
N ALA A 450 4.86 -21.16 -13.56
CA ALA A 450 5.41 -19.96 -12.91
C ALA A 450 6.77 -20.25 -12.24
N GLN A 451 6.93 -21.39 -11.56
CA GLN A 451 8.20 -21.80 -10.97
C GLN A 451 9.25 -22.08 -12.05
N ALA A 452 8.90 -22.75 -13.13
CA ALA A 452 9.81 -23.01 -14.25
C ALA A 452 10.35 -21.71 -14.88
N LEU A 453 9.51 -20.66 -14.96
CA LEU A 453 9.94 -19.35 -15.41
C LEU A 453 10.95 -18.72 -14.42
N VAL A 454 10.67 -18.78 -13.11
CA VAL A 454 11.63 -18.31 -12.08
C VAL A 454 12.95 -19.04 -12.23
N ASP A 455 12.95 -20.36 -12.28
CA ASP A 455 14.18 -21.18 -12.33
C ASP A 455 14.99 -20.88 -13.61
N ARG A 456 14.34 -20.75 -14.76
CA ARG A 456 14.97 -20.38 -16.05
C ARG A 456 15.68 -19.03 -15.93
N PHE A 457 14.94 -17.97 -15.59
CA PHE A 457 15.46 -16.60 -15.61
C PHE A 457 16.45 -16.33 -14.48
N LYS A 458 16.29 -16.98 -13.32
CA LYS A 458 17.27 -16.94 -12.23
C LYS A 458 18.58 -17.60 -12.65
N GLY A 459 18.55 -18.80 -13.26
CA GLY A 459 19.74 -19.47 -13.75
C GLY A 459 20.42 -18.72 -14.89
N ASP A 460 19.66 -18.08 -15.79
CA ASP A 460 20.19 -17.23 -16.85
C ASP A 460 20.91 -16.00 -16.26
N LEU A 461 20.28 -15.32 -15.29
CA LEU A 461 20.88 -14.18 -14.59
C LEU A 461 22.15 -14.58 -13.83
N GLU A 462 22.14 -15.70 -13.09
CA GLU A 462 23.31 -16.21 -12.36
C GLU A 462 24.51 -16.47 -13.31
N ARG A 463 24.27 -17.03 -14.50
CA ARG A 463 25.32 -17.23 -15.51
C ARG A 463 25.93 -15.92 -15.99
N HIS A 464 25.12 -14.90 -16.22
CA HIS A 464 25.61 -13.57 -16.62
C HIS A 464 26.37 -12.88 -15.49
N LEU A 465 25.87 -12.94 -14.26
CA LEU A 465 26.56 -12.38 -13.08
C LEU A 465 27.92 -13.03 -12.89
N ALA A 466 28.01 -14.36 -12.96
CA ALA A 466 29.27 -15.09 -12.86
C ALA A 466 30.28 -14.69 -13.96
N SER A 467 29.79 -14.39 -15.17
CA SER A 467 30.66 -13.92 -16.27
C SER A 467 31.27 -12.54 -16.02
N LEU A 468 30.63 -11.72 -15.17
CA LEU A 468 31.10 -10.37 -14.80
C LEU A 468 32.06 -10.39 -13.60
N GLU A 469 32.05 -11.44 -12.78
CA GLU A 469 32.99 -11.59 -11.66
C GLU A 469 34.45 -11.85 -12.12
N GLY A 470 34.65 -12.25 -13.38
CA GLY A 470 35.96 -12.62 -13.90
C GLY A 470 36.47 -13.97 -13.37
N PRO A 471 37.54 -14.57 -13.92
CA PRO A 471 38.13 -15.73 -13.32
C PRO A 471 38.69 -15.37 -11.94
N GLN A 472 38.17 -15.99 -10.88
CA GLN A 472 38.75 -15.90 -9.55
C GLN A 472 40.23 -16.38 -9.67
N ALA A 473 41.16 -15.42 -9.43
CA ALA A 473 42.60 -15.68 -9.52
C ALA A 473 43.07 -16.48 -8.31
#